data_f395b455d46d8dce753767d15b5ad6b9
#
_entry.id   f395b455d46d8dce753767d15b5ad6b9
#
_cell.length_a   1.000
_cell.length_b   1.000
_cell.length_c   1.000
_cell.angle_alpha   90.00
_cell.angle_beta   90.00
_cell.angle_gamma   90.00
#
_symmetry.space_group_name_H-M   'P 1'
#
loop_
_entity.id
_entity.type
_entity.pdbx_description
1 polymer ?
#
loop_
_entity_poly.entity_id
_entity_poly.type
_entity_poly.pdbx_seq_one_letter_code
_entity_poly.pdbx_strand_id
1 'polypeptide(L)'
;LLINLDQEICQKFSSRYKKLVLRRSQQEPIAYIMGEKEFWSKNFFVSPETLIPRPETELMVEKLIKIFKERKIKVLDIGTGSGCILISLLSELKNSRGIGIDISRKAISIAKKNSKKHKMQNKIKFLNKGLNDKFNQKFDLIVSNPPYIKSGEIKNLKEDIKKYEPRIALDGGNDGLDLIKKVIYKTK
;
A
#
# COMPACT_ATOMS: atom_id res chain seq x y z
N LEU A 1 10.60 -0.10 28.49
CA LEU A 1 9.69 -1.16 29.00
C LEU A 1 10.13 -1.72 30.36
N LEU A 2 11.41 -1.65 30.71
CA LEU A 2 11.94 -2.16 31.99
C LEU A 2 11.92 -1.12 33.14
N ILE A 3 11.52 0.11 32.88
CA ILE A 3 11.64 1.23 33.83
C ILE A 3 10.46 1.33 34.81
N ASN A 4 9.33 0.63 34.56
CA ASN A 4 8.11 0.71 35.37
C ASN A 4 7.46 -0.66 35.60
N LEU A 5 8.25 -1.64 36.07
CA LEU A 5 7.79 -3.01 36.30
C LEU A 5 6.70 -3.10 37.42
N ASP A 6 6.73 -2.18 38.35
CA ASP A 6 5.82 -2.15 39.51
C ASP A 6 4.61 -1.23 39.33
N GLN A 7 4.42 -0.65 38.13
CA GLN A 7 3.29 0.24 37.89
C GLN A 7 2.01 -0.54 37.63
N GLU A 8 1.01 -0.39 38.49
CA GLU A 8 -0.30 -0.99 38.27
C GLU A 8 -0.95 -0.49 36.98
N ILE A 9 -1.26 -1.42 36.08
CA ILE A 9 -1.93 -1.14 34.82
C ILE A 9 -3.43 -1.02 35.08
N CYS A 10 -4.01 0.15 34.83
CA CYS A 10 -5.43 0.38 34.92
C CYS A 10 -6.23 -0.70 34.14
N GLN A 11 -7.33 -1.19 34.74
CA GLN A 11 -8.16 -2.28 34.18
C GLN A 11 -8.62 -2.02 32.73
N LYS A 12 -8.89 -0.76 32.36
CA LYS A 12 -9.27 -0.37 30.99
C LYS A 12 -8.13 -0.62 30.00
N PHE A 13 -6.88 -0.36 30.39
CA PHE A 13 -5.70 -0.65 29.60
C PHE A 13 -5.46 -2.16 29.46
N SER A 14 -5.58 -2.89 30.56
CA SER A 14 -5.43 -4.34 30.58
C SER A 14 -6.45 -5.04 29.67
N SER A 15 -7.73 -4.63 29.72
CA SER A 15 -8.78 -5.20 28.87
C SER A 15 -8.57 -4.89 27.37
N ARG A 16 -8.14 -3.67 27.04
CA ARG A 16 -7.80 -3.30 25.66
C ARG A 16 -6.60 -4.10 25.16
N TYR A 17 -5.55 -4.22 25.96
CA TYR A 17 -4.36 -4.99 25.61
C TYR A 17 -4.69 -6.47 25.36
N LYS A 18 -5.47 -7.10 26.24
CA LYS A 18 -5.92 -8.49 26.07
C LYS A 18 -6.64 -8.70 24.73
N LYS A 19 -7.51 -7.76 24.32
CA LYS A 19 -8.18 -7.82 22.99
C LYS A 19 -7.18 -7.77 21.83
N LEU A 20 -6.15 -6.92 21.90
CA LEU A 20 -5.12 -6.85 20.85
C LEU A 20 -4.30 -8.14 20.80
N VAL A 21 -3.93 -8.69 21.96
CA VAL A 21 -3.22 -9.97 22.06
C VAL A 21 -4.08 -11.12 21.50
N LEU A 22 -5.37 -11.14 21.78
CA LEU A 22 -6.29 -12.14 21.21
C LEU A 22 -6.35 -12.05 19.70
N ARG A 23 -6.43 -10.86 19.12
CA ARG A 23 -6.36 -10.67 17.65
C ARG A 23 -5.03 -11.20 17.10
N ARG A 24 -3.91 -10.89 17.76
CA ARG A 24 -2.59 -11.39 17.33
C ARG A 24 -2.46 -12.90 17.49
N SER A 25 -3.02 -13.52 18.52
CA SER A 25 -3.01 -14.99 18.68
C SER A 25 -3.80 -15.70 17.56
N GLN A 26 -4.74 -15.01 16.95
CA GLN A 26 -5.45 -15.46 15.74
C GLN A 26 -4.65 -15.18 14.45
N GLN A 27 -3.38 -14.78 14.57
CA GLN A 27 -2.43 -14.47 13.49
C GLN A 27 -2.77 -13.19 12.69
N GLU A 28 -3.65 -12.32 13.22
CA GLU A 28 -3.91 -11.04 12.55
C GLU A 28 -2.62 -10.21 12.48
N PRO A 29 -2.24 -9.65 11.30
CA PRO A 29 -1.04 -8.85 11.14
C PRO A 29 -1.02 -7.65 12.08
N ILE A 30 0.12 -7.40 12.74
CA ILE A 30 0.27 -6.27 13.67
C ILE A 30 -0.09 -4.95 12.99
N ALA A 31 0.24 -4.78 11.71
CA ALA A 31 -0.12 -3.59 10.95
C ALA A 31 -1.65 -3.35 10.90
N TYR A 32 -2.46 -4.40 10.77
CA TYR A 32 -3.92 -4.25 10.79
C TYR A 32 -4.46 -4.08 12.21
N ILE A 33 -3.83 -4.71 13.20
CA ILE A 33 -4.18 -4.51 14.62
C ILE A 33 -3.97 -3.05 15.01
N MET A 34 -2.85 -2.46 14.60
CA MET A 34 -2.49 -1.06 14.86
C MET A 34 -3.20 -0.08 13.91
N GLY A 35 -3.65 -0.56 12.75
CA GLY A 35 -4.24 0.26 11.69
C GLY A 35 -3.23 1.09 10.91
N GLU A 36 -1.94 0.91 11.15
CA GLU A 36 -0.85 1.66 10.53
C GLU A 36 0.36 0.78 10.21
N LYS A 37 1.08 1.16 9.17
CA LYS A 37 2.37 0.57 8.76
C LYS A 37 3.33 1.68 8.36
N GLU A 38 4.54 1.62 8.85
CA GLU A 38 5.63 2.49 8.39
C GLU A 38 6.10 2.05 6.99
N PHE A 39 6.31 3.04 6.12
CA PHE A 39 6.91 2.90 4.80
C PHE A 39 7.57 4.24 4.43
N TRP A 40 8.81 4.23 3.98
CA TRP A 40 9.58 5.44 3.62
C TRP A 40 9.59 6.49 4.76
N SER A 41 9.87 6.03 5.99
CA SER A 41 9.85 6.86 7.22
C SER A 41 8.54 7.63 7.44
N LYS A 42 7.42 7.13 6.91
CA LYS A 42 6.07 7.70 7.04
C LYS A 42 5.08 6.64 7.49
N ASN A 43 4.20 6.97 8.41
CA ASN A 43 3.14 6.06 8.85
C ASN A 43 1.91 6.15 7.95
N PHE A 44 1.56 5.05 7.31
CA PHE A 44 0.39 4.90 6.44
C PHE A 44 -0.73 4.13 7.14
N PHE A 45 -1.95 4.63 7.07
CA PHE A 45 -3.12 3.84 7.42
C PHE A 45 -3.22 2.62 6.50
N VAL A 46 -3.47 1.47 7.10
CA VAL A 46 -3.70 0.21 6.40
C VAL A 46 -4.91 -0.51 7.02
N SER A 47 -5.52 -1.39 6.25
CA SER A 47 -6.60 -2.25 6.70
C SER A 47 -6.63 -3.52 5.82
N PRO A 48 -7.45 -4.53 6.13
CA PRO A 48 -7.62 -5.71 5.26
C PRO A 48 -8.06 -5.40 3.81
N GLU A 49 -8.35 -4.15 3.50
CA GLU A 49 -8.70 -3.70 2.14
C GLU A 49 -7.49 -3.28 1.29
N THR A 50 -6.31 -3.22 1.90
CA THR A 50 -5.05 -2.83 1.22
C THR A 50 -3.93 -3.79 1.58
N LEU A 51 -3.09 -4.12 0.62
CA LEU A 51 -1.84 -4.83 0.91
C LEU A 51 -1.02 -4.05 1.94
N ILE A 52 -0.44 -4.75 2.91
CA ILE A 52 0.50 -4.13 3.84
C ILE A 52 1.77 -3.73 3.07
N PRO A 53 2.21 -2.46 3.12
CA PRO A 53 3.43 -2.02 2.46
C PRO A 53 4.64 -2.89 2.82
N ARG A 54 5.40 -3.30 1.79
CA ARG A 54 6.56 -4.17 1.94
C ARG A 54 7.85 -3.36 1.89
N PRO A 55 8.84 -3.66 2.76
CA PRO A 55 10.13 -2.94 2.77
C PRO A 55 10.84 -2.99 1.41
N GLU A 56 10.77 -4.12 0.70
CA GLU A 56 11.40 -4.29 -0.62
C GLU A 56 10.88 -3.28 -1.65
N THR A 57 9.65 -2.80 -1.47
CA THR A 57 9.06 -1.79 -2.35
C THR A 57 9.71 -0.41 -2.18
N GLU A 58 10.38 -0.15 -1.05
CA GLU A 58 11.14 1.09 -0.83
C GLU A 58 12.33 1.20 -1.78
N LEU A 59 12.95 0.09 -2.18
CA LEU A 59 14.02 0.07 -3.17
C LEU A 59 13.57 0.62 -4.54
N MET A 60 12.32 0.34 -4.91
CA MET A 60 11.74 0.91 -6.13
C MET A 60 11.59 2.43 -5.99
N VAL A 61 11.04 2.90 -4.86
CA VAL A 61 10.88 4.34 -4.58
C VAL A 61 12.23 5.04 -4.62
N GLU A 62 13.25 4.48 -3.96
CA GLU A 62 14.62 5.02 -3.94
C GLU A 62 15.21 5.19 -5.35
N LYS A 63 15.12 4.14 -6.16
CA LYS A 63 15.62 4.17 -7.54
C LYS A 63 14.90 5.22 -8.40
N LEU A 64 13.58 5.30 -8.29
CA LEU A 64 12.79 6.27 -9.02
C LEU A 64 13.10 7.72 -8.60
N ILE A 65 13.31 7.97 -7.31
CA ILE A 65 13.74 9.28 -6.83
C ILE A 65 15.09 9.65 -7.47
N LYS A 66 16.08 8.76 -7.44
CA LYS A 66 17.40 9.01 -8.05
C LYS A 66 17.32 9.38 -9.54
N ILE A 67 16.44 8.70 -10.29
CA ILE A 67 16.27 8.94 -11.74
C ILE A 67 15.56 10.26 -12.03
N PHE A 68 14.57 10.64 -11.21
CA PHE A 68 13.64 11.73 -11.52
C PHE A 68 13.77 12.95 -10.61
N LYS A 69 14.77 13.00 -9.70
CA LYS A 69 14.93 14.04 -8.67
C LYS A 69 14.80 15.46 -9.19
N GLU A 70 15.44 15.77 -10.31
CA GLU A 70 15.48 17.12 -10.90
C GLU A 70 14.40 17.31 -12.00
N ARG A 71 13.52 16.34 -12.19
CA ARG A 71 12.50 16.38 -13.25
C ARG A 71 11.13 16.71 -12.70
N LYS A 72 10.36 17.43 -13.52
CA LYS A 72 8.93 17.61 -13.31
C LYS A 72 8.19 16.55 -14.11
N ILE A 73 7.59 15.57 -13.42
CA ILE A 73 6.95 14.43 -14.06
C ILE A 73 5.50 14.25 -13.60
N LYS A 74 4.72 13.60 -14.48
CA LYS A 74 3.38 13.08 -14.17
C LYS A 74 3.48 11.57 -13.95
N VAL A 75 3.06 11.11 -12.78
CA VAL A 75 3.15 9.70 -12.37
C VAL A 75 1.76 9.06 -12.37
N LEU A 76 1.65 7.84 -12.91
CA LEU A 76 0.51 6.96 -12.72
C LEU A 76 0.93 5.79 -11.82
N ASP A 77 0.20 5.58 -10.72
CA ASP A 77 0.37 4.42 -9.85
C ASP A 77 -0.81 3.48 -10.02
N ILE A 78 -0.57 2.28 -10.55
CA ILE A 78 -1.59 1.28 -10.87
C ILE A 78 -1.65 0.24 -9.76
N GLY A 79 -2.85 0.04 -9.18
CA GLY A 79 -3.03 -0.78 -7.99
C GLY A 79 -2.44 -0.08 -6.76
N THR A 80 -2.80 1.19 -6.58
CA THR A 80 -2.15 2.08 -5.59
C THR A 80 -2.32 1.62 -4.14
N GLY A 81 -3.31 0.78 -3.83
CA GLY A 81 -3.57 0.25 -2.50
C GLY A 81 -3.71 1.34 -1.44
N SER A 82 -2.80 1.37 -0.47
CA SER A 82 -2.73 2.41 0.57
C SER A 82 -2.23 3.77 0.06
N GLY A 83 -1.73 3.86 -1.18
CA GLY A 83 -1.11 5.04 -1.76
C GLY A 83 0.36 5.24 -1.34
N CYS A 84 0.96 4.29 -0.64
CA CYS A 84 2.28 4.46 -0.03
C CYS A 84 3.39 4.75 -1.05
N ILE A 85 3.38 4.08 -2.21
CA ILE A 85 4.39 4.30 -3.26
C ILE A 85 4.28 5.73 -3.80
N LEU A 86 3.09 6.10 -4.26
CA LEU A 86 2.88 7.40 -4.91
C LEU A 86 3.08 8.58 -3.95
N ILE A 87 2.59 8.46 -2.71
CA ILE A 87 2.76 9.50 -1.68
C ILE A 87 4.23 9.66 -1.32
N SER A 88 4.96 8.56 -1.10
CA SER A 88 6.39 8.60 -0.78
C SER A 88 7.20 9.18 -1.92
N LEU A 89 6.98 8.71 -3.14
CA LEU A 89 7.67 9.21 -4.33
C LEU A 89 7.45 10.72 -4.52
N LEU A 90 6.21 11.19 -4.47
CA LEU A 90 5.89 12.61 -4.72
C LEU A 90 6.14 13.54 -3.52
N SER A 91 6.41 12.99 -2.33
CA SER A 91 6.93 13.79 -1.22
C SER A 91 8.37 14.24 -1.47
N GLU A 92 9.15 13.44 -2.19
CA GLU A 92 10.53 13.74 -2.57
C GLU A 92 10.60 14.53 -3.89
N LEU A 93 9.76 14.17 -4.87
CA LEU A 93 9.70 14.86 -6.18
C LEU A 93 8.80 16.10 -6.11
N LYS A 94 9.34 17.20 -5.57
CA LYS A 94 8.56 18.40 -5.18
C LYS A 94 7.71 19.00 -6.31
N ASN A 95 8.19 19.01 -7.54
CA ASN A 95 7.54 19.64 -8.69
C ASN A 95 6.64 18.69 -9.50
N SER A 96 6.52 17.43 -9.07
CA SER A 96 5.79 16.38 -9.76
C SER A 96 4.37 16.20 -9.21
N ARG A 97 3.51 15.58 -10.01
CA ARG A 97 2.11 15.28 -9.66
C ARG A 97 1.79 13.84 -10.07
N GLY A 98 0.75 13.26 -9.50
CA GLY A 98 0.39 11.89 -9.83
C GLY A 98 -1.09 11.58 -9.70
N ILE A 99 -1.44 10.45 -10.31
CA ILE A 99 -2.74 9.79 -10.15
C ILE A 99 -2.48 8.38 -9.66
N GLY A 100 -3.13 8.00 -8.56
CA GLY A 100 -3.21 6.61 -8.10
C GLY A 100 -4.55 6.02 -8.49
N ILE A 101 -4.55 4.83 -9.06
CA ILE A 101 -5.77 4.10 -9.38
C ILE A 101 -5.82 2.76 -8.67
N ASP A 102 -7.03 2.37 -8.31
CA ASP A 102 -7.31 1.05 -7.75
C ASP A 102 -8.76 0.67 -8.08
N ILE A 103 -9.00 -0.62 -8.32
CA ILE A 103 -10.34 -1.15 -8.55
C ILE A 103 -11.15 -1.24 -7.26
N SER A 104 -10.48 -1.29 -6.11
CA SER A 104 -11.10 -1.28 -4.78
C SER A 104 -11.43 0.15 -4.35
N ARG A 105 -12.73 0.48 -4.24
CA ARG A 105 -13.18 1.77 -3.67
C ARG A 105 -12.69 1.97 -2.24
N LYS A 106 -12.56 0.89 -1.48
CA LYS A 106 -12.10 0.92 -0.09
C LYS A 106 -10.61 1.25 -0.02
N ALA A 107 -9.79 0.64 -0.89
CA ALA A 107 -8.37 1.00 -1.02
C ALA A 107 -8.21 2.48 -1.39
N ILE A 108 -8.98 2.99 -2.35
CA ILE A 108 -8.98 4.41 -2.71
C ILE A 108 -9.36 5.31 -1.52
N SER A 109 -10.29 4.90 -0.67
CA SER A 109 -10.65 5.66 0.54
C SER A 109 -9.45 5.75 1.49
N ILE A 110 -8.71 4.65 1.69
CA ILE A 110 -7.50 4.61 2.51
C ILE A 110 -6.39 5.48 1.90
N ALA A 111 -6.15 5.37 0.59
CA ALA A 111 -5.17 6.20 -0.11
C ALA A 111 -5.47 7.70 0.03
N LYS A 112 -6.74 8.11 -0.09
CA LYS A 112 -7.17 9.50 0.15
C LYS A 112 -6.92 9.94 1.60
N LYS A 113 -7.21 9.07 2.58
CA LYS A 113 -6.94 9.33 4.00
C LYS A 113 -5.44 9.54 4.23
N ASN A 114 -4.60 8.68 3.64
CA ASN A 114 -3.14 8.81 3.69
C ASN A 114 -2.65 10.08 3.00
N SER A 115 -3.18 10.41 1.83
CA SER A 115 -2.85 11.66 1.14
C SER A 115 -3.16 12.89 2.01
N LYS A 116 -4.27 12.87 2.73
CA LYS A 116 -4.63 13.95 3.68
C LYS A 116 -3.65 13.97 4.86
N LYS A 117 -3.34 12.82 5.47
CA LYS A 117 -2.38 12.70 6.57
C LYS A 117 -1.02 13.30 6.21
N HIS A 118 -0.55 13.06 4.97
CA HIS A 118 0.74 13.53 4.48
C HIS A 118 0.69 14.83 3.67
N LYS A 119 -0.45 15.56 3.68
CA LYS A 119 -0.63 16.87 3.01
C LYS A 119 -0.35 16.84 1.50
N MET A 120 -0.71 15.74 0.83
CA MET A 120 -0.42 15.49 -0.59
C MET A 120 -1.62 15.69 -1.54
N GLN A 121 -2.78 16.17 -1.04
CA GLN A 121 -4.03 16.28 -1.81
C GLN A 121 -3.90 17.18 -3.03
N ASN A 122 -3.04 18.19 -2.97
CA ASN A 122 -2.81 19.14 -4.08
C ASN A 122 -1.92 18.56 -5.19
N LYS A 123 -1.20 17.46 -4.90
CA LYS A 123 -0.28 16.82 -5.85
C LYS A 123 -0.82 15.51 -6.40
N ILE A 124 -1.69 14.82 -5.64
CA ILE A 124 -2.14 13.46 -5.94
C ILE A 124 -3.65 13.40 -6.03
N LYS A 125 -4.14 12.77 -7.10
CA LYS A 125 -5.55 12.36 -7.24
C LYS A 125 -5.64 10.85 -7.13
N PHE A 126 -6.58 10.34 -6.31
CA PHE A 126 -6.88 8.92 -6.22
C PHE A 126 -8.24 8.64 -6.83
N LEU A 127 -8.28 7.72 -7.80
CA LEU A 127 -9.46 7.42 -8.61
C LEU A 127 -9.77 5.91 -8.54
N ASN A 128 -11.05 5.58 -8.36
CA ASN A 128 -11.50 4.20 -8.49
C ASN A 128 -11.60 3.85 -9.96
N LYS A 129 -10.53 3.30 -10.51
CA LYS A 129 -10.36 2.93 -11.91
C LYS A 129 -9.53 1.66 -12.03
N GLY A 130 -9.77 0.92 -13.10
CA GLY A 130 -8.97 -0.23 -13.50
C GLY A 130 -8.10 0.04 -14.72
N LEU A 131 -7.31 -0.96 -15.11
CA LEU A 131 -6.44 -0.89 -16.29
C LEU A 131 -7.18 -0.62 -17.61
N ASN A 132 -8.46 -1.01 -17.69
CA ASN A 132 -9.26 -0.85 -18.90
C ASN A 132 -9.85 0.56 -19.07
N ASP A 133 -9.77 1.37 -18.02
CA ASP A 133 -10.27 2.74 -18.09
C ASP A 133 -9.34 3.63 -18.92
N LYS A 134 -9.96 4.53 -19.68
CA LYS A 134 -9.22 5.49 -20.51
C LYS A 134 -8.70 6.65 -19.65
N PHE A 135 -7.50 7.13 -19.99
CA PHE A 135 -6.92 8.36 -19.47
C PHE A 135 -6.75 9.35 -20.61
N ASN A 136 -7.27 10.57 -20.43
CA ASN A 136 -7.14 11.65 -21.42
C ASN A 136 -5.83 12.44 -21.23
N GLN A 137 -4.79 11.79 -20.71
CA GLN A 137 -3.48 12.40 -20.52
C GLN A 137 -2.37 11.37 -20.60
N LYS A 138 -1.18 11.85 -20.94
CA LYS A 138 0.06 11.05 -20.93
C LYS A 138 0.75 11.16 -19.58
N PHE A 139 1.50 10.14 -19.23
CA PHE A 139 2.31 10.05 -18.02
C PHE A 139 3.78 9.86 -18.40
N ASP A 140 4.67 10.46 -17.62
CA ASP A 140 6.11 10.34 -17.80
C ASP A 140 6.66 9.09 -17.08
N LEU A 141 5.95 8.62 -16.06
CA LEU A 141 6.28 7.44 -15.28
C LEU A 141 5.00 6.67 -14.93
N ILE A 142 5.03 5.37 -15.12
CA ILE A 142 4.04 4.45 -14.62
C ILE A 142 4.71 3.53 -13.61
N VAL A 143 4.13 3.44 -12.42
CA VAL A 143 4.59 2.54 -11.36
C VAL A 143 3.46 1.59 -10.99
N SER A 144 3.81 0.39 -10.59
CA SER A 144 2.86 -0.60 -10.09
C SER A 144 3.60 -1.62 -9.23
N ASN A 145 2.97 -2.04 -8.15
CA ASN A 145 3.31 -3.27 -7.43
C ASN A 145 2.12 -4.23 -7.59
N PRO A 146 1.98 -4.88 -8.74
CA PRO A 146 0.83 -5.73 -9.04
C PRO A 146 0.89 -7.05 -8.27
N PRO A 147 -0.22 -7.78 -8.10
CA PRO A 147 -0.20 -9.14 -7.60
C PRO A 147 0.62 -10.03 -8.54
N TYR A 148 1.48 -10.87 -7.96
CA TYR A 148 2.40 -11.74 -8.71
C TYR A 148 2.50 -13.16 -8.17
N ILE A 149 1.69 -13.53 -7.19
CA ILE A 149 1.68 -14.88 -6.63
C ILE A 149 0.80 -15.76 -7.53
N LYS A 150 1.31 -16.93 -7.94
CA LYS A 150 0.52 -17.90 -8.70
C LYS A 150 -0.70 -18.34 -7.91
N SER A 151 -1.86 -18.42 -8.55
CA SER A 151 -3.12 -18.79 -7.89
C SER A 151 -3.01 -20.10 -7.09
N GLY A 152 -2.27 -21.08 -7.60
CA GLY A 152 -2.03 -22.36 -6.94
C GLY A 152 -1.12 -22.28 -5.70
N GLU A 153 -0.29 -21.25 -5.60
CA GLU A 153 0.65 -21.06 -4.49
C GLU A 153 0.04 -20.25 -3.32
N ILE A 154 -1.09 -19.59 -3.51
CA ILE A 154 -1.75 -18.80 -2.45
C ILE A 154 -2.05 -19.65 -1.21
N LYS A 155 -2.40 -20.92 -1.40
CA LYS A 155 -2.66 -21.86 -0.29
C LYS A 155 -1.43 -22.10 0.60
N ASN A 156 -0.23 -21.91 0.07
CA ASN A 156 1.05 -22.15 0.74
C ASN A 156 1.58 -20.90 1.47
N LEU A 157 0.91 -19.76 1.33
CA LEU A 157 1.29 -18.55 2.04
C LEU A 157 1.12 -18.71 3.54
N LYS A 158 1.86 -17.89 4.29
CA LYS A 158 1.68 -17.79 5.75
C LYS A 158 0.22 -17.44 6.06
N GLU A 159 -0.28 -17.97 7.17
CA GLU A 159 -1.68 -17.82 7.56
C GLU A 159 -2.11 -16.35 7.73
N ASP A 160 -1.22 -15.50 8.25
CA ASP A 160 -1.47 -14.07 8.41
C ASP A 160 -1.71 -13.37 7.05
N ILE A 161 -0.97 -13.72 6.02
CA ILE A 161 -1.14 -13.19 4.66
C ILE A 161 -2.42 -13.77 4.04
N LYS A 162 -2.53 -15.09 4.01
CA LYS A 162 -3.62 -15.80 3.36
C LYS A 162 -5.00 -15.43 3.91
N LYS A 163 -5.09 -15.26 5.23
CA LYS A 163 -6.35 -15.04 5.95
C LYS A 163 -6.77 -13.57 5.98
N TYR A 164 -5.82 -12.66 6.03
CA TYR A 164 -6.11 -11.25 6.33
C TYR A 164 -5.83 -10.28 5.20
N GLU A 165 -4.87 -10.58 4.31
CA GLU A 165 -4.59 -9.67 3.21
C GLU A 165 -5.54 -9.90 2.02
N PRO A 166 -5.91 -8.85 1.26
CA PRO A 166 -6.90 -8.99 0.20
C PRO A 166 -6.35 -9.86 -0.93
N ARG A 167 -7.03 -10.97 -1.23
CA ARG A 167 -6.61 -11.92 -2.27
C ARG A 167 -6.35 -11.27 -3.61
N ILE A 168 -7.13 -10.25 -3.97
CA ILE A 168 -6.97 -9.50 -5.22
C ILE A 168 -5.62 -8.78 -5.33
N ALA A 169 -4.97 -8.48 -4.21
CA ALA A 169 -3.65 -7.87 -4.18
C ALA A 169 -2.50 -8.90 -4.16
N LEU A 170 -2.82 -10.19 -4.08
CA LEU A 170 -1.86 -11.29 -4.01
C LEU A 170 -1.87 -12.14 -5.29
N ASP A 171 -3.07 -12.44 -5.82
CA ASP A 171 -3.30 -13.40 -6.89
C ASP A 171 -2.95 -12.82 -8.26
N GLY A 172 -1.80 -13.23 -8.80
CA GLY A 172 -1.30 -12.84 -10.11
C GLY A 172 -1.74 -13.76 -11.26
N GLY A 173 -2.67 -14.68 -11.01
CA GLY A 173 -3.15 -15.65 -12.01
C GLY A 173 -2.33 -16.93 -12.06
N ASN A 174 -2.55 -17.73 -13.10
CA ASN A 174 -1.96 -19.08 -13.19
C ASN A 174 -0.43 -19.09 -13.16
N ASP A 175 0.21 -18.16 -13.85
CA ASP A 175 1.68 -18.03 -13.89
C ASP A 175 2.21 -16.88 -13.01
N GLY A 176 1.33 -16.14 -12.32
CA GLY A 176 1.68 -14.98 -11.53
C GLY A 176 1.92 -13.70 -12.34
N LEU A 177 1.72 -13.73 -13.64
CA LEU A 177 2.12 -12.63 -14.54
C LEU A 177 0.92 -11.93 -15.22
N ASP A 178 -0.32 -12.36 -14.94
CA ASP A 178 -1.50 -11.88 -15.67
C ASP A 178 -1.63 -10.35 -15.63
N LEU A 179 -1.50 -9.76 -14.44
CA LEU A 179 -1.63 -8.31 -14.31
C LEU A 179 -0.36 -7.58 -14.79
N ILE A 180 0.82 -8.15 -14.57
CA ILE A 180 2.09 -7.60 -15.05
C ILE A 180 2.05 -7.45 -16.58
N LYS A 181 1.66 -8.51 -17.30
CA LYS A 181 1.50 -8.50 -18.77
C LYS A 181 0.50 -7.42 -19.21
N LYS A 182 -0.64 -7.34 -18.53
CA LYS A 182 -1.67 -6.32 -18.81
C LYS A 182 -1.16 -4.89 -18.60
N VAL A 183 -0.40 -4.63 -17.51
CA VAL A 183 0.21 -3.32 -17.26
C VAL A 183 1.17 -2.98 -18.39
N ILE A 184 2.12 -3.85 -18.71
CA ILE A 184 3.11 -3.61 -19.79
C ILE A 184 2.42 -3.36 -21.14
N TYR A 185 1.40 -4.14 -21.48
CA TYR A 185 0.70 -4.00 -22.75
C TYR A 185 -0.08 -2.70 -22.88
N LYS A 186 -0.68 -2.23 -21.79
CA LYS A 186 -1.49 -1.00 -21.75
C LYS A 186 -0.66 0.28 -21.68
N THR A 187 0.61 0.19 -21.38
CA THR A 187 1.49 1.34 -21.15
C THR A 187 2.42 1.62 -22.34
N LYS A 188 2.29 0.84 -23.40
CA LYS A 188 2.88 1.11 -24.72
C LYS A 188 2.00 2.12 -25.48
#